data_b6f469c1979d44f6fd474ef34d3c276f
#
_entry.id   b6f469c1979d44f6fd474ef34d3c276f
#
_cell.length_a   1.000
_cell.length_b   1.000
_cell.length_c   1.000
_cell.angle_alpha   90.00
_cell.angle_beta   90.00
_cell.angle_gamma   90.00
#
_symmetry.space_group_name_H-M   'P 1'
#
loop_
_entity.id
_entity.type
_entity.pdbx_description
1 polymer ?
#
loop_
_entity_poly.entity_id
_entity_poly.type
_entity_poly.pdbx_seq_one_letter_code
_entity_poly.pdbx_strand_id
1 'polypeptide(L)'
;MDLKANTRIKEIFEKYPWIIDFLPTIAPHFKKLQDPEHRAKMFAFATIEMAAGGGGFEIDELIGIFQAEIKKREGGDIKEMRKEVLKSIITDIHAGVEMDILRKRFADLVQDVSATEIAEIEQLLIGEGLPESEVKRLCDVHVEVFKHALDGKDIPRPPAGHPIHTFMVENRASENIMNDIESVLLEITGKASKDDMAKHGENLSLLLEKLALIENHYVRKENQLFPKLESYEVTGPSSVMWALHDDVRMAIKISRSELADGNPKAVTSLNEVIITIRDMIYKEEHILYPMSLETLTDRDWLDVRDGEAEIGYSWIEPMVEWTPDIAEEEQKTVGAAVMGTVALDTGALTPEQVN
;
A
#
# COMPACT_ATOMS: atom_id res chain seq x y z
N MET A 1 2.67 10.23 -26.87
CA MET A 1 2.56 11.07 -28.10
C MET A 1 2.38 12.50 -27.66
N ASP A 2 3.16 13.44 -28.17
CA ASP A 2 3.01 14.88 -27.86
C ASP A 2 1.87 15.44 -28.73
N LEU A 3 0.70 15.72 -28.12
CA LEU A 3 -0.49 16.22 -28.83
C LEU A 3 -0.46 17.75 -28.88
N LYS A 4 -0.72 18.30 -30.06
CA LYS A 4 -0.76 19.75 -30.36
C LYS A 4 -2.01 20.08 -31.16
N ALA A 5 -2.37 21.35 -31.20
CA ALA A 5 -3.54 21.84 -31.97
C ALA A 5 -3.56 21.33 -33.42
N ASN A 6 -2.41 21.30 -34.07
CA ASN A 6 -2.22 20.87 -35.46
C ASN A 6 -2.01 19.35 -35.62
N THR A 7 -2.00 18.56 -34.56
CA THR A 7 -1.91 17.09 -34.65
C THR A 7 -3.10 16.56 -35.41
N ARG A 8 -2.87 15.71 -36.39
CA ARG A 8 -3.95 15.13 -37.22
C ARG A 8 -4.70 14.03 -36.45
N ILE A 9 -5.99 14.04 -36.51
CA ILE A 9 -6.84 13.01 -35.90
C ILE A 9 -6.52 11.62 -36.48
N LYS A 10 -6.13 11.53 -37.75
CA LYS A 10 -5.66 10.29 -38.37
C LYS A 10 -4.45 9.69 -37.67
N GLU A 11 -3.45 10.50 -37.31
CA GLU A 11 -2.23 10.05 -36.64
C GLU A 11 -2.54 9.51 -35.24
N ILE A 12 -3.49 10.14 -34.54
CA ILE A 12 -3.95 9.68 -33.24
C ILE A 12 -4.68 8.35 -33.39
N PHE A 13 -5.55 8.22 -34.38
CA PHE A 13 -6.31 6.99 -34.64
C PHE A 13 -5.41 5.83 -35.05
N GLU A 14 -4.41 6.06 -35.90
CA GLU A 14 -3.44 5.02 -36.31
C GLU A 14 -2.68 4.45 -35.11
N LYS A 15 -2.39 5.30 -34.13
CA LYS A 15 -1.72 4.87 -32.88
C LYS A 15 -2.71 4.32 -31.85
N TYR A 16 -3.92 4.89 -31.78
CA TYR A 16 -4.95 4.58 -30.80
C TYR A 16 -6.30 4.32 -31.49
N PRO A 17 -6.53 3.14 -32.11
CA PRO A 17 -7.73 2.84 -32.87
C PRO A 17 -9.04 2.97 -32.10
N TRP A 18 -9.02 2.75 -30.77
CA TRP A 18 -10.15 2.84 -29.87
C TRP A 18 -10.74 4.28 -29.76
N ILE A 19 -9.99 5.29 -30.19
CA ILE A 19 -10.43 6.69 -30.08
C ILE A 19 -11.71 6.99 -30.84
N ILE A 20 -12.01 6.21 -31.89
CA ILE A 20 -13.25 6.32 -32.67
C ILE A 20 -14.48 5.98 -31.83
N ASP A 21 -14.36 5.02 -30.92
CA ASP A 21 -15.45 4.63 -30.02
C ASP A 21 -15.53 5.56 -28.79
N PHE A 22 -14.41 6.14 -28.41
CA PHE A 22 -14.34 7.09 -27.30
C PHE A 22 -14.89 8.48 -27.67
N LEU A 23 -14.56 9.01 -28.83
CA LEU A 23 -14.97 10.35 -29.27
C LEU A 23 -16.47 10.61 -29.14
N PRO A 24 -17.39 9.69 -29.56
CA PRO A 24 -18.84 9.88 -29.39
C PRO A 24 -19.30 9.97 -27.94
N THR A 25 -18.50 9.51 -26.97
CA THR A 25 -18.83 9.57 -25.53
C THR A 25 -18.60 10.96 -24.94
N ILE A 26 -17.68 11.73 -25.53
CA ILE A 26 -17.40 13.11 -25.08
C ILE A 26 -18.25 14.16 -25.80
N ALA A 27 -18.60 13.92 -27.07
CA ALA A 27 -19.54 14.78 -27.78
C ALA A 27 -20.32 14.03 -28.90
N PRO A 28 -21.64 14.17 -28.96
CA PRO A 28 -22.47 13.49 -29.98
C PRO A 28 -22.08 13.81 -31.42
N HIS A 29 -21.49 14.97 -31.68
CA HIS A 29 -21.03 15.38 -32.98
C HIS A 29 -20.04 14.38 -33.61
N PHE A 30 -19.21 13.73 -32.80
CA PHE A 30 -18.23 12.75 -33.23
C PHE A 30 -18.79 11.41 -33.67
N LYS A 31 -20.08 11.12 -33.46
CA LYS A 31 -20.72 9.88 -33.96
C LYS A 31 -20.56 9.69 -35.47
N LYS A 32 -20.44 10.77 -36.22
CA LYS A 32 -20.22 10.73 -37.67
C LYS A 32 -18.89 10.06 -38.06
N LEU A 33 -17.89 10.02 -37.15
CA LEU A 33 -16.61 9.36 -37.38
C LEU A 33 -16.70 7.83 -37.31
N GLN A 34 -17.82 7.27 -36.82
CA GLN A 34 -18.06 5.84 -36.85
C GLN A 34 -18.36 5.33 -38.27
N ASP A 35 -18.89 6.22 -39.12
CA ASP A 35 -19.10 5.92 -40.56
C ASP A 35 -17.73 5.90 -41.30
N PRO A 36 -17.30 4.78 -41.91
CA PRO A 36 -16.03 4.67 -42.59
C PRO A 36 -15.80 5.65 -43.74
N GLU A 37 -16.89 5.96 -44.53
CA GLU A 37 -16.76 6.91 -45.64
C GLU A 37 -16.58 8.34 -45.14
N HIS A 38 -17.33 8.74 -44.12
CA HIS A 38 -17.21 10.05 -43.50
C HIS A 38 -15.87 10.22 -42.83
N ARG A 39 -15.45 9.19 -42.10
CA ARG A 39 -14.13 9.14 -41.44
C ARG A 39 -12.97 9.30 -42.43
N ALA A 40 -12.99 8.58 -43.53
CA ALA A 40 -11.94 8.68 -44.55
C ALA A 40 -11.80 10.10 -45.11
N LYS A 41 -12.92 10.80 -45.32
CA LYS A 41 -12.91 12.21 -45.76
C LYS A 41 -12.32 13.13 -44.69
N MET A 42 -12.71 12.95 -43.41
CA MET A 42 -12.24 13.79 -42.31
C MET A 42 -10.74 13.53 -42.02
N PHE A 43 -10.28 12.31 -42.06
CA PHE A 43 -8.86 11.96 -41.82
C PHE A 43 -7.88 12.57 -42.83
N ALA A 44 -8.36 13.02 -43.98
CA ALA A 44 -7.49 13.67 -44.96
C ALA A 44 -6.95 15.02 -44.45
N PHE A 45 -7.70 15.72 -43.59
CA PHE A 45 -7.35 17.09 -43.19
C PHE A 45 -7.62 17.44 -41.71
N ALA A 46 -8.47 16.69 -40.99
CA ALA A 46 -8.89 17.06 -39.63
C ALA A 46 -7.74 17.06 -38.64
N THR A 47 -7.63 18.14 -37.87
CA THR A 47 -6.71 18.34 -36.76
C THR A 47 -7.46 18.38 -35.43
N ILE A 48 -6.74 18.34 -34.30
CA ILE A 48 -7.33 18.53 -32.97
C ILE A 48 -8.08 19.86 -32.87
N GLU A 49 -7.49 20.95 -33.41
CA GLU A 49 -8.12 22.27 -33.43
C GLU A 49 -9.48 22.24 -34.14
N MET A 50 -9.56 21.59 -35.31
CA MET A 50 -10.84 21.45 -36.05
C MET A 50 -11.81 20.57 -35.28
N ALA A 51 -11.35 19.51 -34.63
CA ALA A 51 -12.18 18.64 -33.80
C ALA A 51 -12.71 19.37 -32.55
N ALA A 52 -11.90 20.19 -31.89
CA ALA A 52 -12.31 21.01 -30.76
C ALA A 52 -13.40 21.99 -31.15
N GLY A 53 -13.22 22.76 -32.25
CA GLY A 53 -14.21 23.68 -32.76
C GLY A 53 -15.54 23.00 -33.17
N GLY A 54 -15.46 21.82 -33.82
CA GLY A 54 -16.63 21.01 -34.18
C GLY A 54 -17.34 20.38 -32.98
N GLY A 55 -16.64 20.04 -31.92
CA GLY A 55 -17.17 19.44 -30.70
C GLY A 55 -17.60 20.43 -29.62
N GLY A 56 -17.26 21.72 -29.79
CA GLY A 56 -17.57 22.76 -28.79
C GLY A 56 -16.62 22.80 -27.60
N PHE A 57 -15.37 22.36 -27.78
CA PHE A 57 -14.30 22.36 -26.76
C PHE A 57 -13.28 23.49 -27.02
N GLU A 58 -12.63 23.95 -25.96
CA GLU A 58 -11.35 24.63 -26.09
C GLU A 58 -10.27 23.63 -26.50
N ILE A 59 -9.25 24.08 -27.24
CA ILE A 59 -8.21 23.19 -27.80
C ILE A 59 -7.46 22.45 -26.71
N ASP A 60 -7.03 23.17 -25.66
CA ASP A 60 -6.27 22.60 -24.53
C ASP A 60 -7.14 21.62 -23.70
N GLU A 61 -8.44 21.88 -23.61
CA GLU A 61 -9.40 21.00 -22.95
C GLU A 61 -9.49 19.65 -23.71
N LEU A 62 -9.66 19.67 -25.03
CA LEU A 62 -9.73 18.45 -25.83
C LEU A 62 -8.41 17.68 -25.82
N ILE A 63 -7.28 18.35 -25.84
CA ILE A 63 -5.95 17.74 -25.67
C ILE A 63 -5.85 17.06 -24.31
N GLY A 64 -6.27 17.72 -23.23
CA GLY A 64 -6.28 17.17 -21.87
C GLY A 64 -7.14 15.91 -21.75
N ILE A 65 -8.33 15.90 -22.34
CA ILE A 65 -9.22 14.73 -22.39
C ILE A 65 -8.54 13.54 -23.10
N PHE A 66 -7.91 13.79 -24.25
CA PHE A 66 -7.19 12.72 -24.98
C PHE A 66 -6.01 12.19 -24.19
N GLN A 67 -5.20 13.06 -23.59
CA GLN A 67 -4.05 12.65 -22.79
C GLN A 67 -4.44 11.85 -21.57
N ALA A 68 -5.52 12.24 -20.87
CA ALA A 68 -6.05 11.53 -19.73
C ALA A 68 -6.53 10.12 -20.10
N GLU A 69 -7.30 9.98 -21.19
CA GLU A 69 -7.82 8.68 -21.63
C GLU A 69 -6.71 7.77 -22.19
N ILE A 70 -5.73 8.34 -22.92
CA ILE A 70 -4.54 7.60 -23.37
C ILE A 70 -3.78 7.09 -22.15
N LYS A 71 -3.47 7.95 -21.18
CA LYS A 71 -2.75 7.57 -19.95
C LYS A 71 -3.49 6.48 -19.18
N LYS A 72 -4.81 6.59 -19.06
CA LYS A 72 -5.66 5.60 -18.40
C LYS A 72 -5.59 4.23 -19.06
N ARG A 73 -5.67 4.18 -20.41
CA ARG A 73 -5.65 2.92 -21.17
C ARG A 73 -4.26 2.32 -21.28
N GLU A 74 -3.24 3.13 -21.55
CA GLU A 74 -1.85 2.66 -21.53
C GLU A 74 -1.48 2.14 -20.12
N GLY A 75 -1.94 2.80 -19.06
CA GLY A 75 -1.79 2.33 -17.69
C GLY A 75 -2.51 1.00 -17.41
N GLY A 76 -3.71 0.82 -17.98
CA GLY A 76 -4.47 -0.43 -17.85
C GLY A 76 -3.79 -1.61 -18.55
N ASP A 77 -3.27 -1.42 -19.76
CA ASP A 77 -2.54 -2.45 -20.51
C ASP A 77 -1.23 -2.85 -19.79
N ILE A 78 -0.51 -1.88 -19.22
CA ILE A 78 0.72 -2.12 -18.44
C ILE A 78 0.39 -2.90 -17.16
N LYS A 79 -0.70 -2.53 -16.46
CA LYS A 79 -1.13 -3.19 -15.23
C LYS A 79 -1.53 -4.65 -15.49
N GLU A 80 -2.25 -4.93 -16.57
CA GLU A 80 -2.63 -6.30 -16.96
C GLU A 80 -1.39 -7.13 -17.35
N MET A 81 -0.44 -6.56 -18.08
CA MET A 81 0.82 -7.22 -18.40
C MET A 81 1.63 -7.55 -17.13
N ARG A 82 1.71 -6.62 -16.19
CA ARG A 82 2.39 -6.83 -14.90
C ARG A 82 1.72 -7.92 -14.07
N LYS A 83 0.40 -7.96 -14.05
CA LYS A 83 -0.39 -9.01 -13.41
C LYS A 83 -0.09 -10.39 -13.97
N GLU A 84 -0.03 -10.53 -15.29
CA GLU A 84 0.31 -11.81 -15.94
C GLU A 84 1.76 -12.24 -15.63
N VAL A 85 2.71 -11.30 -15.56
CA VAL A 85 4.09 -11.61 -15.15
C VAL A 85 4.13 -12.08 -13.70
N LEU A 86 3.40 -11.44 -12.78
CA LEU A 86 3.29 -11.87 -11.39
C LEU A 86 2.68 -13.27 -11.27
N LYS A 87 1.58 -13.55 -11.98
CA LYS A 87 1.00 -14.92 -12.05
C LYS A 87 2.02 -15.95 -12.51
N SER A 88 2.81 -15.61 -13.54
CA SER A 88 3.86 -16.51 -14.04
C SER A 88 4.93 -16.75 -12.97
N ILE A 89 5.39 -15.72 -12.25
CA ILE A 89 6.37 -15.88 -11.17
C ILE A 89 5.82 -16.79 -10.06
N ILE A 90 4.56 -16.64 -9.67
CA ILE A 90 3.89 -17.50 -8.67
C ILE A 90 3.89 -18.97 -9.14
N THR A 91 3.50 -19.20 -10.38
CA THR A 91 3.47 -20.54 -10.96
C THR A 91 4.87 -21.17 -10.98
N ASP A 92 5.89 -20.38 -11.29
CA ASP A 92 7.28 -20.83 -11.35
C ASP A 92 7.87 -21.09 -9.95
N ILE A 93 7.42 -20.37 -8.90
CA ILE A 93 7.75 -20.70 -7.50
C ILE A 93 7.25 -22.11 -7.15
N HIS A 94 6.02 -22.44 -7.54
CA HIS A 94 5.45 -23.77 -7.31
C HIS A 94 6.15 -24.87 -8.14
N ALA A 95 6.63 -24.52 -9.31
CA ALA A 95 7.40 -25.44 -10.16
C ALA A 95 8.84 -25.66 -9.67
N GLY A 96 9.28 -24.93 -8.62
CA GLY A 96 10.62 -25.06 -8.05
C GLY A 96 11.71 -24.42 -8.92
N VAL A 97 11.37 -23.38 -9.69
CA VAL A 97 12.35 -22.59 -10.44
C VAL A 97 13.31 -21.91 -9.45
N GLU A 98 14.59 -21.82 -9.81
CA GLU A 98 15.62 -21.21 -8.97
C GLU A 98 15.25 -19.77 -8.55
N MET A 99 15.37 -19.48 -7.26
CA MET A 99 14.98 -18.20 -6.68
C MET A 99 15.70 -17.00 -7.30
N ASP A 100 16.95 -17.14 -7.71
CA ASP A 100 17.72 -16.06 -8.34
C ASP A 100 17.15 -15.63 -9.69
N ILE A 101 16.58 -16.57 -10.44
CA ILE A 101 15.89 -16.29 -11.71
C ILE A 101 14.59 -15.52 -11.42
N LEU A 102 13.83 -15.97 -10.43
CA LEU A 102 12.57 -15.36 -10.04
C LEU A 102 12.79 -13.93 -9.48
N ARG A 103 13.81 -13.75 -8.66
CA ARG A 103 14.24 -12.44 -8.13
C ARG A 103 14.54 -11.48 -9.27
N LYS A 104 15.30 -11.88 -10.26
CA LYS A 104 15.65 -11.01 -11.39
C LYS A 104 14.40 -10.61 -12.19
N ARG A 105 13.52 -11.56 -12.51
CA ARG A 105 12.26 -11.26 -13.22
C ARG A 105 11.36 -10.33 -12.43
N PHE A 106 11.30 -10.51 -11.13
CA PHE A 106 10.54 -9.64 -10.24
C PHE A 106 11.17 -8.25 -10.13
N ALA A 107 12.50 -8.16 -9.99
CA ALA A 107 13.21 -6.89 -9.97
C ALA A 107 12.99 -6.08 -11.26
N ASP A 108 13.01 -6.74 -12.42
CA ASP A 108 12.71 -6.12 -13.71
C ASP A 108 11.25 -5.61 -13.78
N LEU A 109 10.31 -6.32 -13.11
CA LEU A 109 8.90 -5.93 -13.05
C LEU A 109 8.68 -4.67 -12.18
N VAL A 110 9.37 -4.57 -11.04
CA VAL A 110 9.11 -3.53 -10.02
C VAL A 110 9.95 -2.26 -10.20
N GLN A 111 10.83 -2.20 -11.18
CA GLN A 111 11.70 -1.02 -11.41
C GLN A 111 10.93 0.31 -11.49
N ASP A 112 9.71 0.28 -12.06
CA ASP A 112 8.87 1.46 -12.29
C ASP A 112 7.48 1.33 -11.64
N VAL A 113 7.32 0.46 -10.61
CA VAL A 113 6.03 0.17 -9.97
C VAL A 113 6.02 0.74 -8.55
N SER A 114 4.90 1.36 -8.15
CA SER A 114 4.70 1.78 -6.76
C SER A 114 4.28 0.59 -5.89
N ALA A 115 4.49 0.70 -4.57
CA ALA A 115 3.99 -0.28 -3.61
C ALA A 115 2.46 -0.42 -3.69
N THR A 116 1.76 0.68 -3.93
CA THR A 116 0.30 0.72 -4.12
C THR A 116 -0.14 -0.09 -5.34
N GLU A 117 0.54 0.04 -6.48
CA GLU A 117 0.21 -0.71 -7.70
C GLU A 117 0.41 -2.22 -7.50
N ILE A 118 1.43 -2.63 -6.75
CA ILE A 118 1.66 -4.04 -6.44
C ILE A 118 0.55 -4.58 -5.54
N ALA A 119 0.18 -3.84 -4.49
CA ALA A 119 -0.92 -4.22 -3.60
C ALA A 119 -2.24 -4.37 -4.37
N GLU A 120 -2.53 -3.48 -5.33
CA GLU A 120 -3.71 -3.60 -6.19
C GLU A 120 -3.67 -4.84 -7.10
N ILE A 121 -2.50 -5.19 -7.63
CA ILE A 121 -2.34 -6.41 -8.45
C ILE A 121 -2.52 -7.67 -7.59
N GLU A 122 -1.94 -7.69 -6.38
CA GLU A 122 -2.12 -8.79 -5.42
C GLU A 122 -3.59 -8.95 -5.04
N GLN A 123 -4.30 -7.86 -4.78
CA GLN A 123 -5.74 -7.88 -4.49
C GLN A 123 -6.56 -8.42 -5.66
N LEU A 124 -6.23 -8.04 -6.90
CA LEU A 124 -6.86 -8.62 -8.08
C LEU A 124 -6.63 -10.12 -8.18
N LEU A 125 -5.41 -10.61 -7.88
CA LEU A 125 -5.09 -12.03 -7.89
C LEU A 125 -5.86 -12.82 -6.82
N ILE A 126 -6.01 -12.26 -5.61
CA ILE A 126 -6.85 -12.84 -4.55
C ILE A 126 -8.31 -12.92 -5.02
N GLY A 127 -8.84 -11.84 -5.62
CA GLY A 127 -10.18 -11.79 -6.20
C GLY A 127 -10.41 -12.81 -7.33
N GLU A 128 -9.37 -13.20 -8.06
CA GLU A 128 -9.39 -14.25 -9.08
C GLU A 128 -9.24 -15.66 -8.47
N GLY A 129 -9.12 -15.80 -7.16
CA GLY A 129 -9.09 -17.07 -6.44
C GLY A 129 -7.69 -17.57 -6.07
N LEU A 130 -6.66 -16.71 -6.12
CA LEU A 130 -5.36 -17.05 -5.57
C LEU A 130 -5.46 -17.14 -4.05
N PRO A 131 -5.05 -18.27 -3.40
CA PRO A 131 -5.06 -18.37 -1.94
C PRO A 131 -4.17 -17.32 -1.27
N GLU A 132 -4.63 -16.73 -0.16
CA GLU A 132 -3.84 -15.76 0.62
C GLU A 132 -2.49 -16.32 1.07
N SER A 133 -2.40 -17.64 1.34
CA SER A 133 -1.15 -18.32 1.65
C SER A 133 -0.12 -18.22 0.52
N GLU A 134 -0.55 -18.14 -0.72
CA GLU A 134 0.33 -17.99 -1.88
C GLU A 134 0.79 -16.53 -2.03
N VAL A 135 -0.08 -15.57 -1.74
CA VAL A 135 0.29 -14.16 -1.66
C VAL A 135 1.31 -13.94 -0.54
N LYS A 136 1.14 -14.61 0.61
CA LYS A 136 2.11 -14.58 1.71
C LYS A 136 3.48 -15.12 1.27
N ARG A 137 3.54 -16.22 0.52
CA ARG A 137 4.79 -16.76 -0.04
C ARG A 137 5.45 -15.80 -1.03
N LEU A 138 4.64 -15.09 -1.82
CA LEU A 138 5.13 -14.00 -2.66
C LEU A 138 5.73 -12.88 -1.81
N CYS A 139 5.10 -12.48 -0.70
CA CYS A 139 5.63 -11.46 0.19
C CYS A 139 7.04 -11.82 0.70
N ASP A 140 7.31 -13.08 1.01
CA ASP A 140 8.64 -13.52 1.44
C ASP A 140 9.70 -13.40 0.32
N VAL A 141 9.31 -13.70 -0.92
CA VAL A 141 10.14 -13.46 -2.12
C VAL A 141 10.28 -11.95 -2.38
N HIS A 142 9.21 -11.19 -2.19
CA HIS A 142 9.18 -9.75 -2.37
C HIS A 142 10.18 -9.04 -1.46
N VAL A 143 10.21 -9.35 -0.17
CA VAL A 143 11.10 -8.69 0.79
C VAL A 143 12.56 -8.77 0.33
N GLU A 144 12.99 -9.90 -0.20
CA GLU A 144 14.38 -10.09 -0.61
C GLU A 144 14.71 -9.39 -1.94
N VAL A 145 13.75 -9.33 -2.86
CA VAL A 145 13.90 -8.66 -4.16
C VAL A 145 13.67 -7.15 -4.04
N PHE A 146 12.69 -6.74 -3.24
CA PHE A 146 12.41 -5.33 -2.98
C PHE A 146 13.50 -4.63 -2.20
N LYS A 147 14.24 -5.32 -1.30
CA LYS A 147 15.40 -4.72 -0.62
C LYS A 147 16.31 -3.98 -1.61
N HIS A 148 16.58 -4.56 -2.77
CA HIS A 148 17.43 -3.91 -3.78
C HIS A 148 16.72 -2.84 -4.62
N ALA A 149 15.42 -2.94 -4.83
CA ALA A 149 14.67 -2.00 -5.66
C ALA A 149 14.10 -0.79 -4.86
N LEU A 150 13.85 -1.00 -3.56
CA LEU A 150 13.32 0.02 -2.65
C LEU A 150 14.40 0.70 -1.81
N ASP A 151 15.58 0.11 -1.63
CA ASP A 151 16.72 0.71 -0.91
C ASP A 151 17.15 2.08 -1.48
N GLY A 152 16.66 2.46 -2.67
CA GLY A 152 16.87 3.76 -3.30
C GLY A 152 15.69 4.73 -3.22
N LYS A 153 14.54 4.33 -2.64
CA LYS A 153 13.39 5.22 -2.46
C LYS A 153 13.37 5.82 -1.06
N ASP A 154 13.11 7.12 -0.97
CA ASP A 154 12.98 7.79 0.31
C ASP A 154 11.78 7.23 1.10
N ILE A 155 12.05 6.72 2.30
CA ILE A 155 11.00 6.35 3.25
C ILE A 155 10.29 7.63 3.70
N PRO A 156 8.96 7.74 3.59
CA PRO A 156 8.22 8.91 4.03
C PRO A 156 8.51 9.22 5.50
N ARG A 157 8.70 10.49 5.83
CA ARG A 157 8.95 10.96 7.20
C ARG A 157 7.85 11.92 7.63
N PRO A 158 6.69 11.41 8.06
CA PRO A 158 5.62 12.26 8.58
C PRO A 158 6.08 13.07 9.80
N PRO A 159 5.43 14.21 10.09
CA PRO A 159 5.78 15.02 11.24
C PRO A 159 5.54 14.29 12.57
N ALA A 160 6.23 14.74 13.64
CA ALA A 160 6.07 14.19 14.98
C ALA A 160 4.60 14.24 15.43
N GLY A 161 4.14 13.16 16.05
CA GLY A 161 2.75 12.99 16.50
C GLY A 161 1.79 12.44 15.43
N HIS A 162 2.20 12.35 14.18
CA HIS A 162 1.45 11.61 13.15
C HIS A 162 1.48 10.09 13.46
N PRO A 163 0.38 9.33 13.29
CA PRO A 163 0.35 7.89 13.60
C PRO A 163 1.50 7.10 12.97
N ILE A 164 1.82 7.31 11.69
CA ILE A 164 2.96 6.65 11.04
C ILE A 164 4.30 7.03 11.70
N HIS A 165 4.50 8.30 12.10
CA HIS A 165 5.71 8.67 12.83
C HIS A 165 5.82 7.90 14.15
N THR A 166 4.72 7.73 14.87
CA THR A 166 4.68 6.97 16.13
C THR A 166 5.02 5.50 15.88
N PHE A 167 4.44 4.86 14.87
CA PHE A 167 4.79 3.49 14.47
C PHE A 167 6.29 3.35 14.13
N MET A 168 6.86 4.29 13.37
CA MET A 168 8.29 4.26 13.02
C MET A 168 9.20 4.41 14.24
N VAL A 169 8.83 5.24 15.22
CA VAL A 169 9.59 5.39 16.46
C VAL A 169 9.53 4.11 17.30
N GLU A 170 8.37 3.45 17.34
CA GLU A 170 8.24 2.14 18.01
C GLU A 170 9.04 1.05 17.29
N ASN A 171 9.11 1.08 15.96
CA ASN A 171 9.99 0.18 15.20
C ASN A 171 11.46 0.34 15.65
N ARG A 172 11.95 1.57 15.80
CA ARG A 172 13.32 1.83 16.31
C ARG A 172 13.49 1.33 17.74
N ALA A 173 12.46 1.47 18.59
CA ALA A 173 12.50 0.97 19.96
C ALA A 173 12.58 -0.56 19.99
N SER A 174 11.81 -1.24 19.15
CA SER A 174 11.86 -2.71 19.03
C SER A 174 13.21 -3.20 18.51
N GLU A 175 13.81 -2.51 17.53
CA GLU A 175 15.16 -2.83 17.04
C GLU A 175 16.21 -2.74 18.12
N ASN A 176 16.15 -1.73 18.99
CA ASN A 176 17.07 -1.61 20.11
C ASN A 176 16.93 -2.79 21.07
N ILE A 177 15.71 -3.23 21.37
CA ILE A 177 15.48 -4.41 22.24
C ILE A 177 15.99 -5.69 21.57
N MET A 178 15.76 -5.84 20.27
CA MET A 178 16.30 -6.99 19.50
C MET A 178 17.82 -7.01 19.49
N ASN A 179 18.47 -5.86 19.36
CA ASN A 179 19.92 -5.75 19.44
C ASN A 179 20.44 -6.12 20.84
N ASP A 180 19.70 -5.78 21.91
CA ASP A 180 20.04 -6.21 23.27
C ASP A 180 19.95 -7.74 23.41
N ILE A 181 18.90 -8.37 22.84
CA ILE A 181 18.75 -9.83 22.81
C ILE A 181 19.93 -10.46 22.04
N GLU A 182 20.22 -9.97 20.84
CA GLU A 182 21.34 -10.48 20.03
C GLU A 182 22.68 -10.36 20.76
N SER A 183 22.89 -9.27 21.50
CA SER A 183 24.12 -9.10 22.30
C SER A 183 24.27 -10.18 23.34
N VAL A 184 23.19 -10.61 23.98
CA VAL A 184 23.20 -11.74 24.93
C VAL A 184 23.39 -13.06 24.20
N LEU A 185 22.76 -13.27 23.06
CA LEU A 185 22.89 -14.48 22.25
C LEU A 185 24.32 -14.68 21.72
N LEU A 186 25.05 -13.61 21.42
CA LEU A 186 26.46 -13.65 20.98
C LEU A 186 27.41 -14.15 22.07
N GLU A 187 27.03 -14.07 23.34
CA GLU A 187 27.84 -14.65 24.45
C GLU A 187 27.73 -16.19 24.49
N ILE A 188 26.72 -16.76 23.83
CA ILE A 188 26.50 -18.20 23.73
C ILE A 188 27.29 -18.75 22.54
N THR A 189 28.45 -19.35 22.80
CA THR A 189 29.33 -19.86 21.75
C THR A 189 29.05 -21.32 21.40
N GLY A 190 28.97 -21.64 20.13
CA GLY A 190 28.72 -23.00 19.65
C GLY A 190 27.28 -23.44 19.83
N LYS A 191 27.05 -24.71 20.21
CA LYS A 191 25.71 -25.24 20.44
C LYS A 191 25.23 -24.86 21.84
N ALA A 192 24.11 -24.13 21.92
CA ALA A 192 23.53 -23.74 23.19
C ALA A 192 23.30 -24.94 24.14
N SER A 193 23.57 -24.74 25.42
CA SER A 193 23.46 -25.72 26.47
C SER A 193 22.51 -25.32 27.59
N LYS A 194 22.21 -26.22 28.52
CA LYS A 194 21.44 -25.90 29.73
C LYS A 194 22.16 -24.93 30.66
N ASP A 195 23.51 -24.99 30.68
CA ASP A 195 24.32 -24.07 31.48
C ASP A 195 24.23 -22.64 30.95
N ASP A 196 24.17 -22.48 29.62
CA ASP A 196 23.94 -21.18 28.98
C ASP A 196 22.54 -20.63 29.35
N MET A 197 21.51 -21.49 29.37
CA MET A 197 20.17 -21.08 29.79
C MET A 197 20.12 -20.73 31.28
N ALA A 198 20.86 -21.45 32.13
CA ALA A 198 20.96 -21.08 33.54
C ALA A 198 21.65 -19.73 33.76
N LYS A 199 22.61 -19.37 32.88
CA LYS A 199 23.37 -18.11 32.96
C LYS A 199 22.60 -16.92 32.35
N HIS A 200 21.99 -17.10 31.19
CA HIS A 200 21.43 -16.02 30.37
C HIS A 200 19.92 -16.01 30.31
N GLY A 201 19.25 -17.12 30.68
CA GLY A 201 17.80 -17.33 30.46
C GLY A 201 16.92 -16.27 31.13
N GLU A 202 17.26 -15.82 32.35
CA GLU A 202 16.50 -14.79 33.05
C GLU A 202 16.57 -13.44 32.29
N ASN A 203 17.76 -13.04 31.87
CA ASN A 203 17.95 -11.80 31.11
C ASN A 203 17.23 -11.86 29.75
N LEU A 204 17.36 -12.97 29.03
CA LEU A 204 16.65 -13.18 27.77
C LEU A 204 15.11 -13.15 27.96
N SER A 205 14.61 -13.72 29.07
CA SER A 205 13.18 -13.66 29.39
C SER A 205 12.73 -12.22 29.65
N LEU A 206 13.48 -11.43 30.39
CA LEU A 206 13.15 -10.02 30.64
C LEU A 206 13.12 -9.20 29.34
N LEU A 207 14.11 -9.41 28.47
CA LEU A 207 14.18 -8.74 27.17
C LEU A 207 13.02 -9.17 26.24
N LEU A 208 12.68 -10.47 26.23
CA LEU A 208 11.54 -10.97 25.47
C LEU A 208 10.21 -10.40 25.97
N GLU A 209 9.99 -10.29 27.29
CA GLU A 209 8.79 -9.65 27.85
C GLU A 209 8.71 -8.17 27.46
N LYS A 210 9.86 -7.48 27.46
CA LYS A 210 9.92 -6.09 26.96
C LYS A 210 9.60 -6.02 25.47
N LEU A 211 10.11 -6.95 24.65
CA LEU A 211 9.83 -7.01 23.20
C LEU A 211 8.36 -7.36 22.94
N ALA A 212 7.75 -8.19 23.79
CA ALA A 212 6.34 -8.60 23.64
C ALA A 212 5.33 -7.44 23.74
N LEU A 213 5.75 -6.26 24.23
CA LEU A 213 4.93 -5.04 24.17
C LEU A 213 4.66 -4.57 22.72
N ILE A 214 5.30 -5.17 21.72
CA ILE A 214 4.99 -4.98 20.30
C ILE A 214 3.52 -5.27 19.98
N GLU A 215 2.84 -6.01 20.86
CA GLU A 215 1.42 -6.31 20.74
C GLU A 215 0.57 -5.05 20.57
N ASN A 216 0.81 -4.00 21.35
CA ASN A 216 0.04 -2.74 21.22
C ASN A 216 0.25 -2.08 19.85
N HIS A 217 1.46 -2.16 19.31
CA HIS A 217 1.78 -1.67 17.97
C HIS A 217 0.98 -2.42 16.89
N TYR A 218 0.88 -3.75 16.99
CA TYR A 218 0.11 -4.57 16.06
C TYR A 218 -1.40 -4.34 16.21
N VAL A 219 -1.90 -4.33 17.44
CA VAL A 219 -3.33 -4.10 17.73
C VAL A 219 -3.80 -2.74 17.22
N ARG A 220 -2.98 -1.68 17.31
CA ARG A 220 -3.32 -0.37 16.74
C ARG A 220 -3.42 -0.42 15.22
N LYS A 221 -2.49 -1.09 14.52
CA LYS A 221 -2.61 -1.27 13.08
C LYS A 221 -3.87 -2.06 12.71
N GLU A 222 -4.11 -3.15 13.41
CA GLU A 222 -5.25 -4.04 13.18
C GLU A 222 -6.60 -3.36 13.41
N ASN A 223 -6.72 -2.53 14.44
CA ASN A 223 -8.00 -1.94 14.85
C ASN A 223 -8.20 -0.51 14.37
N GLN A 224 -7.13 0.21 13.99
CA GLN A 224 -7.23 1.61 13.58
C GLN A 224 -6.84 1.81 12.12
N LEU A 225 -5.65 1.35 11.70
CA LEU A 225 -5.14 1.60 10.36
C LEU A 225 -5.79 0.72 9.29
N PHE A 226 -5.87 -0.60 9.53
CA PHE A 226 -6.39 -1.55 8.54
C PHE A 226 -7.85 -1.30 8.19
N PRO A 227 -8.79 -1.06 9.14
CA PRO A 227 -10.17 -0.74 8.79
C PRO A 227 -10.31 0.53 7.95
N LYS A 228 -9.43 1.52 8.14
CA LYS A 228 -9.40 2.71 7.29
C LYS A 228 -8.99 2.38 5.87
N LEU A 229 -7.91 1.62 5.67
CA LEU A 229 -7.48 1.15 4.34
C LEU A 229 -8.56 0.32 3.65
N GLU A 230 -9.22 -0.57 4.39
CA GLU A 230 -10.31 -1.41 3.89
C GLU A 230 -11.51 -0.59 3.43
N SER A 231 -11.78 0.55 4.06
CA SER A 231 -12.85 1.48 3.61
C SER A 231 -12.56 2.10 2.24
N TYR A 232 -11.30 2.11 1.81
CA TYR A 232 -10.84 2.48 0.46
C TYR A 232 -10.64 1.28 -0.46
N GLU A 233 -11.21 0.12 -0.12
CA GLU A 233 -11.09 -1.13 -0.88
C GLU A 233 -9.66 -1.70 -0.93
N VAL A 234 -8.75 -1.26 -0.06
CA VAL A 234 -7.37 -1.76 0.06
C VAL A 234 -7.33 -2.83 1.14
N THR A 235 -7.59 -4.09 0.78
CA THR A 235 -7.72 -5.23 1.71
C THR A 235 -6.53 -6.21 1.66
N GLY A 236 -5.78 -6.25 0.56
CA GLY A 236 -4.69 -7.21 0.38
C GLY A 236 -3.59 -7.12 1.46
N PRO A 237 -2.99 -5.95 1.68
CA PRO A 237 -1.94 -5.78 2.69
C PRO A 237 -2.41 -6.03 4.12
N SER A 238 -3.65 -5.62 4.47
CA SER A 238 -4.19 -5.85 5.82
C SER A 238 -4.32 -7.33 6.12
N SER A 239 -4.92 -8.13 5.24
CA SER A 239 -5.11 -9.57 5.46
C SER A 239 -3.79 -10.34 5.61
N VAL A 240 -2.79 -10.04 4.78
CA VAL A 240 -1.47 -10.66 4.85
C VAL A 240 -0.74 -10.26 6.15
N MET A 241 -0.79 -8.98 6.52
CA MET A 241 -0.09 -8.50 7.72
C MET A 241 -0.73 -9.01 9.02
N TRP A 242 -2.05 -9.21 9.07
CA TRP A 242 -2.71 -9.90 10.17
C TRP A 242 -2.09 -11.28 10.42
N ALA A 243 -1.94 -12.09 9.36
CA ALA A 243 -1.36 -13.42 9.49
C ALA A 243 0.11 -13.39 9.95
N LEU A 244 0.88 -12.39 9.50
CA LEU A 244 2.27 -12.20 9.94
C LEU A 244 2.36 -11.74 11.40
N HIS A 245 1.46 -10.91 11.88
CA HIS A 245 1.37 -10.55 13.31
C HIS A 245 1.11 -11.79 14.16
N ASP A 246 0.24 -12.70 13.71
CA ASP A 246 -0.01 -13.96 14.41
C ASP A 246 1.21 -14.89 14.42
N ASP A 247 2.02 -14.90 13.36
CA ASP A 247 3.29 -15.62 13.35
C ASP A 247 4.26 -15.06 14.41
N VAL A 248 4.38 -13.73 14.53
CA VAL A 248 5.21 -13.09 15.58
C VAL A 248 4.69 -13.45 16.98
N ARG A 249 3.37 -13.37 17.21
CA ARG A 249 2.73 -13.78 18.47
C ARG A 249 3.07 -15.22 18.82
N MET A 250 3.00 -16.12 17.85
CA MET A 250 3.32 -17.54 18.04
C MET A 250 4.81 -17.74 18.33
N ALA A 251 5.71 -17.09 17.61
CA ALA A 251 7.15 -17.17 17.83
C ALA A 251 7.53 -16.66 19.23
N ILE A 252 6.97 -15.55 19.69
CA ILE A 252 7.15 -15.02 21.05
C ILE A 252 6.67 -16.04 22.08
N LYS A 253 5.48 -16.62 21.87
CA LYS A 253 4.90 -17.63 22.78
C LYS A 253 5.79 -18.88 22.91
N ILE A 254 6.31 -19.37 21.80
CA ILE A 254 7.23 -20.53 21.78
C ILE A 254 8.52 -20.19 22.55
N SER A 255 9.15 -19.06 22.23
CA SER A 255 10.38 -18.62 22.87
C SER A 255 10.20 -18.43 24.38
N ARG A 256 9.09 -17.87 24.81
CA ARG A 256 8.71 -17.72 26.23
C ARG A 256 8.63 -19.06 26.95
N SER A 257 7.96 -20.05 26.34
CA SER A 257 7.87 -21.40 26.92
C SER A 257 9.23 -22.07 27.02
N GLU A 258 10.04 -21.98 25.97
CA GLU A 258 11.37 -22.61 25.95
C GLU A 258 12.34 -21.97 26.94
N LEU A 259 12.28 -20.65 27.12
CA LEU A 259 13.05 -19.94 28.16
C LEU A 259 12.61 -20.38 29.57
N ALA A 260 11.32 -20.46 29.83
CA ALA A 260 10.78 -20.90 31.12
C ALA A 260 11.21 -22.33 31.49
N ASP A 261 11.34 -23.20 30.48
CA ASP A 261 11.79 -24.59 30.64
C ASP A 261 13.33 -24.72 30.70
N GLY A 262 14.07 -23.63 30.56
CA GLY A 262 15.53 -23.67 30.44
C GLY A 262 16.01 -24.47 29.22
N ASN A 263 15.20 -24.47 28.15
CA ASN A 263 15.48 -25.25 26.94
C ASN A 263 16.43 -24.49 26.02
N PRO A 264 17.60 -25.10 25.65
CA PRO A 264 18.54 -24.45 24.74
C PRO A 264 18.00 -24.11 23.35
N LYS A 265 16.86 -24.66 22.94
CA LYS A 265 16.18 -24.30 21.70
C LYS A 265 15.70 -22.84 21.70
N ALA A 266 15.50 -22.25 22.87
CA ALA A 266 15.12 -20.83 22.99
C ALA A 266 16.07 -19.88 22.19
N VAL A 267 17.35 -20.24 22.05
CA VAL A 267 18.29 -19.47 21.21
C VAL A 267 17.86 -19.43 19.76
N THR A 268 17.40 -20.55 19.21
CA THR A 268 16.91 -20.62 17.82
C THR A 268 15.58 -19.87 17.69
N SER A 269 14.64 -20.10 18.59
CA SER A 269 13.31 -19.47 18.56
C SER A 269 13.40 -17.95 18.75
N LEU A 270 14.33 -17.44 19.59
CA LEU A 270 14.58 -15.99 19.72
C LEU A 270 15.14 -15.38 18.43
N ASN A 271 16.06 -16.08 17.75
CA ASN A 271 16.52 -15.61 16.43
C ASN A 271 15.39 -15.56 15.41
N GLU A 272 14.47 -16.54 15.41
CA GLU A 272 13.27 -16.54 14.56
C GLU A 272 12.37 -15.35 14.89
N VAL A 273 12.13 -15.03 16.17
CA VAL A 273 11.38 -13.81 16.57
C VAL A 273 12.02 -12.56 15.99
N ILE A 274 13.34 -12.41 16.13
CA ILE A 274 14.06 -11.22 15.64
C ILE A 274 13.94 -11.09 14.12
N ILE A 275 14.15 -12.18 13.39
CA ILE A 275 14.05 -12.19 11.92
C ILE A 275 12.64 -11.79 11.50
N THR A 276 11.61 -12.40 12.08
CA THR A 276 10.21 -12.16 11.70
C THR A 276 9.79 -10.72 12.00
N ILE A 277 10.21 -10.14 13.13
CA ILE A 277 9.91 -8.74 13.45
C ILE A 277 10.65 -7.79 12.51
N ARG A 278 11.92 -8.03 12.18
CA ARG A 278 12.66 -7.20 11.23
C ARG A 278 12.06 -7.22 9.83
N ASP A 279 11.60 -8.38 9.38
CA ASP A 279 10.92 -8.50 8.11
C ASP A 279 9.57 -7.76 8.13
N MET A 280 8.86 -7.77 9.27
CA MET A 280 7.65 -6.98 9.45
C MET A 280 7.94 -5.48 9.38
N ILE A 281 8.94 -4.97 10.11
CA ILE A 281 9.36 -3.56 10.07
C ILE A 281 9.67 -3.13 8.64
N TYR A 282 10.37 -3.98 7.89
CA TYR A 282 10.68 -3.69 6.49
C TYR A 282 9.40 -3.52 5.64
N LYS A 283 8.44 -4.46 5.76
CA LYS A 283 7.15 -4.41 5.04
C LYS A 283 6.32 -3.19 5.43
N GLU A 284 6.35 -2.80 6.69
CA GLU A 284 5.69 -1.60 7.18
C GLU A 284 6.26 -0.33 6.56
N GLU A 285 7.56 -0.14 6.66
CA GLU A 285 8.21 1.11 6.27
C GLU A 285 8.32 1.29 4.74
N HIS A 286 8.39 0.19 3.98
CA HIS A 286 8.57 0.25 2.54
C HIS A 286 7.30 0.00 1.73
N ILE A 287 6.26 -0.59 2.33
CA ILE A 287 5.02 -0.95 1.63
C ILE A 287 3.82 -0.32 2.33
N LEU A 288 3.53 -0.70 3.58
CA LEU A 288 2.31 -0.29 4.26
C LEU A 288 2.23 1.20 4.48
N TYR A 289 3.27 1.81 5.06
CA TYR A 289 3.24 3.23 5.41
C TYR A 289 3.20 4.16 4.19
N PRO A 290 4.02 3.96 3.14
CA PRO A 290 3.91 4.74 1.91
C PRO A 290 2.51 4.65 1.29
N MET A 291 1.98 3.44 1.15
CA MET A 291 0.65 3.21 0.59
C MET A 291 -0.44 3.86 1.45
N SER A 292 -0.36 3.76 2.77
CA SER A 292 -1.32 4.38 3.67
C SER A 292 -1.32 5.91 3.56
N LEU A 293 -0.14 6.52 3.44
CA LEU A 293 0.01 7.97 3.25
C LEU A 293 -0.52 8.45 1.88
N GLU A 294 -0.45 7.60 0.85
CA GLU A 294 -1.01 7.90 -0.47
C GLU A 294 -2.54 7.74 -0.51
N THR A 295 -3.09 6.86 0.33
CA THR A 295 -4.51 6.46 0.29
C THR A 295 -5.37 7.28 1.24
N LEU A 296 -4.91 7.51 2.47
CA LEU A 296 -5.71 8.09 3.55
C LEU A 296 -5.63 9.61 3.56
N THR A 297 -6.76 10.25 3.84
CA THR A 297 -6.85 11.69 4.02
C THR A 297 -6.38 12.11 5.43
N ASP A 298 -6.09 13.40 5.62
CA ASP A 298 -5.77 13.97 6.93
C ASP A 298 -6.84 13.69 7.98
N ARG A 299 -8.12 13.65 7.58
CA ARG A 299 -9.22 13.31 8.48
C ARG A 299 -9.18 11.85 8.92
N ASP A 300 -8.88 10.92 8.01
CA ASP A 300 -8.72 9.51 8.36
C ASP A 300 -7.56 9.30 9.35
N TRP A 301 -6.48 10.06 9.17
CA TRP A 301 -5.35 10.03 10.10
C TRP A 301 -5.69 10.58 11.49
N LEU A 302 -6.58 11.59 11.58
CA LEU A 302 -7.10 12.05 12.87
C LEU A 302 -7.93 10.96 13.55
N ASP A 303 -8.81 10.27 12.81
CA ASP A 303 -9.61 9.17 13.35
C ASP A 303 -8.71 8.00 13.82
N VAL A 304 -7.65 7.66 13.08
CA VAL A 304 -6.65 6.66 13.51
C VAL A 304 -5.98 7.10 14.81
N ARG A 305 -5.51 8.34 14.89
CA ARG A 305 -4.86 8.89 16.08
C ARG A 305 -5.78 8.88 17.31
N ASP A 306 -7.02 9.29 17.17
CA ASP A 306 -7.96 9.41 18.26
C ASP A 306 -8.27 8.05 18.92
N GLY A 307 -8.21 6.94 18.14
CA GLY A 307 -8.37 5.59 18.66
C GLY A 307 -7.11 4.98 19.29
N GLU A 308 -5.92 5.54 19.05
CA GLU A 308 -4.66 4.97 19.54
C GLU A 308 -4.57 4.96 21.08
N ALA A 309 -5.08 6.01 21.74
CA ALA A 309 -5.00 6.15 23.19
C ALA A 309 -5.77 5.07 23.96
N GLU A 310 -6.85 4.51 23.38
CA GLU A 310 -7.64 3.45 24.00
C GLU A 310 -6.90 2.10 24.00
N ILE A 311 -6.08 1.85 22.97
CA ILE A 311 -5.27 0.64 22.84
C ILE A 311 -3.96 0.79 23.61
N GLY A 312 -3.39 1.99 23.58
CA GLY A 312 -2.10 2.32 24.17
C GLY A 312 -0.93 2.11 23.21
N TYR A 313 0.22 2.61 23.65
CA TYR A 313 1.47 2.58 22.89
C TYR A 313 2.38 1.46 23.38
N SER A 314 3.36 1.07 22.56
CA SER A 314 4.29 0.00 22.94
C SER A 314 5.34 0.49 23.94
N TRP A 315 6.36 1.17 23.52
CA TRP A 315 7.46 1.59 24.42
C TRP A 315 7.55 3.10 24.60
N ILE A 316 6.84 3.85 23.79
CA ILE A 316 6.97 5.30 23.65
C ILE A 316 5.59 5.90 23.43
N GLU A 317 5.24 6.90 24.22
CA GLU A 317 4.06 7.73 24.01
C GLU A 317 4.42 8.95 23.16
N PRO A 318 3.58 9.36 22.19
CA PRO A 318 3.79 10.60 21.44
C PRO A 318 3.79 11.80 22.38
N MET A 319 4.87 12.58 22.36
CA MET A 319 4.96 13.80 23.18
C MET A 319 4.35 15.04 22.50
N VAL A 320 4.02 14.92 21.23
CA VAL A 320 3.49 16.01 20.40
C VAL A 320 2.20 15.54 19.77
N GLU A 321 1.18 16.37 19.86
CA GLU A 321 -0.07 16.14 19.14
C GLU A 321 0.06 16.69 17.73
N TRP A 322 -0.13 15.82 16.74
CA TRP A 322 -0.18 16.22 15.34
C TRP A 322 -1.57 16.75 14.99
N THR A 323 -1.61 17.95 14.43
CA THR A 323 -2.83 18.58 13.92
C THR A 323 -2.59 18.99 12.47
N PRO A 324 -3.27 18.39 11.50
CA PRO A 324 -3.18 18.81 10.10
C PRO A 324 -3.86 20.16 9.89
N ASP A 325 -3.40 20.90 8.87
CA ASP A 325 -4.03 22.15 8.43
C ASP A 325 -5.29 21.84 7.58
N ILE A 326 -6.40 21.47 8.23
CA ILE A 326 -7.67 21.14 7.54
C ILE A 326 -8.40 22.42 7.05
N ALA A 327 -7.83 23.61 7.22
CA ALA A 327 -8.53 24.90 7.17
C ALA A 327 -9.08 25.31 5.78
N GLU A 328 -8.74 24.66 4.67
CA GLU A 328 -9.20 25.10 3.34
C GLU A 328 -10.25 24.20 2.65
N GLU A 329 -10.34 22.92 3.01
CA GLU A 329 -11.33 22.02 2.36
C GLU A 329 -12.71 22.04 3.03
N GLU A 330 -12.80 22.24 4.34
CA GLU A 330 -14.08 22.33 5.04
C GLU A 330 -14.87 23.61 4.72
N GLN A 331 -14.22 24.69 4.37
CA GLN A 331 -14.92 25.94 3.97
C GLN A 331 -15.60 25.81 2.61
N LYS A 332 -15.14 24.92 1.72
CA LYS A 332 -15.81 24.67 0.42
C LYS A 332 -17.04 23.78 0.53
N THR A 333 -17.01 22.81 1.45
CA THR A 333 -18.15 21.89 1.66
C THR A 333 -19.22 22.46 2.57
N VAL A 334 -18.87 23.22 3.59
CA VAL A 334 -19.83 23.89 4.49
C VAL A 334 -20.49 25.10 3.79
N GLY A 335 -19.77 25.78 2.90
CA GLY A 335 -20.34 26.87 2.09
C GLY A 335 -21.40 26.42 1.08
N ALA A 336 -21.41 25.16 0.67
CA ALA A 336 -22.42 24.56 -0.21
C ALA A 336 -23.63 23.95 0.55
N ALA A 337 -23.47 23.62 1.84
CA ALA A 337 -24.50 22.98 2.66
C ALA A 337 -25.38 23.95 3.46
N VAL A 338 -25.08 25.26 3.52
CA VAL A 338 -25.82 26.25 4.32
C VAL A 338 -26.87 27.00 3.52
N MET A 339 -27.64 26.30 2.68
CA MET A 339 -28.96 26.80 2.27
C MET A 339 -30.01 25.70 2.51
N GLY A 340 -30.39 25.52 3.76
CA GLY A 340 -31.72 25.01 4.11
C GLY A 340 -31.87 23.51 4.35
N THR A 341 -30.83 22.81 4.84
CA THR A 341 -31.02 21.43 5.29
C THR A 341 -30.37 21.19 6.66
N VAL A 342 -31.03 20.42 7.53
CA VAL A 342 -30.49 19.93 8.80
C VAL A 342 -29.95 18.52 8.55
N ALA A 343 -28.65 18.31 8.76
CA ALA A 343 -28.03 17.00 8.65
C ALA A 343 -28.36 16.14 9.88
N LEU A 344 -28.76 14.91 9.66
CA LEU A 344 -29.00 13.88 10.67
C LEU A 344 -28.15 12.66 10.32
N ASP A 345 -27.81 11.83 11.30
CA ASP A 345 -27.05 10.58 11.12
C ASP A 345 -27.66 9.61 10.08
N THR A 346 -28.89 9.82 9.68
CA THR A 346 -29.64 8.99 8.70
C THR A 346 -30.05 9.75 7.44
N GLY A 347 -29.58 10.99 7.24
CA GLY A 347 -29.91 11.83 6.08
C GLY A 347 -30.06 13.31 6.41
N ALA A 348 -30.47 14.13 5.43
CA ALA A 348 -30.69 15.58 5.62
C ALA A 348 -32.15 15.92 5.41
N LEU A 349 -32.71 16.76 6.28
CA LEU A 349 -34.07 17.29 6.18
C LEU A 349 -34.07 18.79 5.82
N THR A 350 -34.99 19.22 4.97
CA THR A 350 -35.23 20.64 4.73
C THR A 350 -36.02 21.28 5.89
N PRO A 351 -35.92 22.60 6.12
CA PRO A 351 -36.69 23.28 7.18
C PRO A 351 -38.21 23.06 7.09
N GLU A 352 -38.73 22.77 5.90
CA GLU A 352 -40.17 22.48 5.67
C GLU A 352 -40.54 21.04 6.11
N GLN A 353 -39.56 20.14 6.26
CA GLN A 353 -39.75 18.75 6.71
C GLN A 353 -39.56 18.58 8.24
N VAL A 354 -39.13 19.63 8.93
CA VAL A 354 -38.89 19.62 10.39
C VAL A 354 -40.09 20.21 11.18
N ASN A 355 -41.11 20.81 10.50
CA ASN A 355 -42.34 21.34 11.12
C ASN A 355 -43.48 20.34 11.10
#